data_87bd849a8473a060f5800e3cd3977cfb
#
_entry.id   87bd849a8473a060f5800e3cd3977cfb
#
_cell.length_a   1.000
_cell.length_b   1.000
_cell.length_c   1.000
_cell.angle_alpha   90.00
_cell.angle_beta   90.00
_cell.angle_gamma   90.00
#
_symmetry.space_group_name_H-M   'P 1'
#
loop_
_entity.id
_entity.type
_entity.pdbx_description
1 polymer ?
#
loop_
_entity_poly.entity_id
_entity_poly.type
_entity_poly.pdbx_seq_one_letter_code
_entity_poly.pdbx_strand_id
1 'polypeptide(L)'
;MRRIVVHMQSTLNNRIANADGGFWEPFAWGEEEMAYLNQFFRTADTWALSRKLYEAIVPWWDTVAKGEIPDDAPAITAADREFAVTLSNMSKVVFSRTLSPADGRVVISGDIAGQLAALKYRTGKTILLSCGPATLAPLASTPGLIDEYLIAVHPAAISAGPQLFDGLSTDLTLRLLQAKVFDAGCLVLRYEVVSPR
;
A
#
# COMPACT_ATOMS: atom_id res chain seq x y z
N MET A 1 -8.47 -11.95 -15.21
CA MET A 1 -8.15 -12.05 -13.77
C MET A 1 -7.44 -10.76 -13.37
N ARG A 2 -7.83 -10.13 -12.26
CA ARG A 2 -7.22 -8.89 -11.75
C ARG A 2 -5.82 -9.19 -11.20
N ARG A 3 -4.94 -8.19 -11.20
CA ARG A 3 -3.63 -8.31 -10.52
C ARG A 3 -3.75 -7.81 -9.09
N ILE A 4 -3.02 -8.44 -8.18
CA ILE A 4 -2.81 -7.94 -6.81
C ILE A 4 -1.38 -7.42 -6.73
N VAL A 5 -1.25 -6.12 -6.45
CA VAL A 5 0.03 -5.44 -6.32
C VAL A 5 0.19 -4.95 -4.90
N VAL A 6 1.20 -5.43 -4.20
CA VAL A 6 1.57 -4.91 -2.88
C VAL A 6 2.20 -3.54 -3.08
N HIS A 7 1.60 -2.51 -2.47
CA HIS A 7 2.15 -1.16 -2.43
C HIS A 7 2.51 -0.79 -1.00
N MET A 8 3.78 -0.56 -0.76
CA MET A 8 4.31 -0.18 0.56
C MET A 8 5.48 0.79 0.42
N GLN A 9 5.72 1.53 1.49
CA GLN A 9 6.90 2.34 1.68
C GLN A 9 7.83 1.65 2.66
N SER A 10 9.12 1.80 2.48
CA SER A 10 10.12 1.31 3.42
C SER A 10 11.31 2.27 3.51
N THR A 11 12.01 2.23 4.61
CA THR A 11 13.36 2.79 4.72
C THR A 11 14.38 1.90 4.00
N LEU A 12 15.60 2.39 3.82
CA LEU A 12 16.70 1.61 3.25
C LEU A 12 16.96 0.30 3.99
N ASN A 13 16.75 0.26 5.30
CA ASN A 13 16.86 -0.96 6.12
C ASN A 13 15.52 -1.69 6.32
N ASN A 14 14.60 -1.56 5.33
CA ASN A 14 13.35 -2.31 5.19
C ASN A 14 12.32 -2.11 6.31
N ARG A 15 12.36 -1.00 7.04
CA ARG A 15 11.33 -0.70 8.04
C ARG A 15 10.19 0.10 7.43
N ILE A 16 8.96 -0.24 7.82
CA ILE A 16 7.72 0.34 7.27
C ILE A 16 7.03 1.31 8.24
N ALA A 17 7.54 1.46 9.42
CA ALA A 17 7.11 2.39 10.45
C ALA A 17 8.20 2.52 11.51
N ASN A 18 8.14 3.56 12.35
CA ASN A 18 8.98 3.69 13.54
C ASN A 18 8.53 2.72 14.67
N ALA A 19 9.22 2.74 15.81
CA ALA A 19 8.90 1.90 16.97
C ALA A 19 7.48 2.12 17.50
N ASP A 20 6.97 3.33 17.47
CA ASP A 20 5.64 3.72 17.95
C ASP A 20 4.54 3.46 16.91
N GLY A 21 4.95 2.98 15.74
CA GLY A 21 4.04 2.68 14.62
C GLY A 21 3.69 3.88 13.75
N GLY A 22 4.35 5.02 13.93
CA GLY A 22 4.28 6.16 13.03
C GLY A 22 4.93 5.83 11.69
N PHE A 23 4.33 6.26 10.59
CA PHE A 23 4.80 5.94 9.23
C PHE A 23 4.83 7.18 8.31
N TRP A 24 4.49 8.36 8.80
CA TRP A 24 4.61 9.59 8.02
C TRP A 24 6.03 10.14 8.00
N GLU A 25 6.66 10.26 9.17
CA GLU A 25 7.95 10.92 9.34
C GLU A 25 9.14 10.30 8.62
N PRO A 26 9.29 8.96 8.55
CA PRO A 26 10.42 8.39 7.82
C PRO A 26 10.27 8.51 6.30
N PHE A 27 9.09 8.90 5.80
CA PHE A 27 8.71 8.82 4.41
C PHE A 27 8.28 10.18 3.86
N ALA A 28 9.25 11.04 3.62
CA ALA A 28 9.00 12.30 2.93
C ALA A 28 8.67 12.04 1.45
N TRP A 29 7.56 12.60 0.98
CA TRP A 29 7.15 12.57 -0.40
C TRP A 29 7.35 13.92 -1.05
N GLY A 30 8.01 13.94 -2.21
CA GLY A 30 8.08 15.10 -3.07
C GLY A 30 6.89 15.15 -4.05
N GLU A 31 6.78 16.24 -4.76
CA GLU A 31 5.72 16.44 -5.74
C GLU A 31 5.82 15.45 -6.91
N GLU A 32 7.05 15.12 -7.34
CA GLU A 32 7.30 14.16 -8.43
C GLU A 32 6.93 12.73 -8.03
N GLU A 33 7.28 12.32 -6.81
CA GLU A 33 6.91 11.01 -6.25
C GLU A 33 5.39 10.90 -6.13
N MET A 34 4.74 11.95 -5.65
CA MET A 34 3.27 11.97 -5.52
C MET A 34 2.59 11.89 -6.89
N ALA A 35 3.09 12.59 -7.90
CA ALA A 35 2.58 12.50 -9.27
C ALA A 35 2.75 11.09 -9.85
N TYR A 36 3.89 10.44 -9.59
CA TYR A 36 4.12 9.05 -10.01
C TYR A 36 3.15 8.08 -9.32
N LEU A 37 2.97 8.20 -8.01
CA LEU A 37 2.00 7.39 -7.27
C LEU A 37 0.59 7.57 -7.81
N ASN A 38 0.19 8.81 -8.09
CA ASN A 38 -1.12 9.12 -8.64
C ASN A 38 -1.37 8.38 -9.96
N GLN A 39 -0.40 8.42 -10.89
CA GLN A 39 -0.48 7.66 -12.14
C GLN A 39 -0.63 6.16 -11.89
N PHE A 40 0.11 5.61 -10.92
CA PHE A 40 0.04 4.20 -10.57
C PHE A 40 -1.32 3.83 -9.95
N PHE A 41 -1.80 4.60 -8.98
CA PHE A 41 -3.08 4.35 -8.31
C PHE A 41 -4.27 4.42 -9.26
N ARG A 42 -4.23 5.24 -10.31
CA ARG A 42 -5.26 5.28 -11.36
C ARG A 42 -5.39 3.98 -12.18
N THR A 43 -4.37 3.11 -12.14
CA THR A 43 -4.46 1.78 -12.76
C THR A 43 -5.28 0.78 -11.95
N ALA A 44 -5.65 1.14 -10.73
CA ALA A 44 -6.40 0.33 -9.79
C ALA A 44 -7.82 0.88 -9.55
N ASP A 45 -8.71 0.06 -9.02
CA ASP A 45 -10.06 0.43 -8.59
C ASP A 45 -10.37 -0.04 -7.16
N THR A 46 -9.48 -0.79 -6.57
CA THR A 46 -9.65 -1.37 -5.23
C THR A 46 -8.35 -1.23 -4.43
N TRP A 47 -8.49 -0.75 -3.19
CA TRP A 47 -7.40 -0.69 -2.24
C TRP A 47 -7.71 -1.58 -1.04
N ALA A 48 -6.98 -2.68 -0.91
CA ALA A 48 -7.06 -3.63 0.21
C ALA A 48 -6.05 -3.21 1.28
N LEU A 49 -6.52 -3.02 2.51
CA LEU A 49 -5.74 -2.41 3.60
C LEU A 49 -5.88 -3.21 4.89
N SER A 50 -4.81 -3.25 5.69
CA SER A 50 -4.99 -3.56 7.11
C SER A 50 -5.79 -2.46 7.80
N ARG A 51 -6.53 -2.81 8.86
CA ARG A 51 -7.31 -1.84 9.64
C ARG A 51 -6.47 -0.65 10.10
N LYS A 52 -5.27 -0.92 10.63
CA LYS A 52 -4.37 0.13 11.14
C LYS A 52 -4.01 1.16 10.07
N LEU A 53 -3.69 0.71 8.86
CA LEU A 53 -3.40 1.61 7.75
C LEU A 53 -4.64 2.35 7.26
N TYR A 54 -5.79 1.66 7.20
CA TYR A 54 -7.05 2.28 6.83
C TYR A 54 -7.39 3.46 7.76
N GLU A 55 -7.39 3.22 9.08
CA GLU A 55 -7.74 4.22 10.09
C GLU A 55 -6.77 5.41 10.11
N ALA A 56 -5.51 5.18 9.78
CA ALA A 56 -4.49 6.20 9.80
C ALA A 56 -4.39 7.03 8.50
N ILE A 57 -4.74 6.44 7.35
CA ILE A 57 -4.51 7.08 6.04
C ILE A 57 -5.81 7.59 5.42
N VAL A 58 -6.85 6.75 5.39
CA VAL A 58 -8.03 7.04 4.57
C VAL A 58 -8.78 8.28 5.06
N PRO A 59 -9.07 8.49 6.36
CA PRO A 59 -9.77 9.68 6.83
C PRO A 59 -9.04 10.99 6.50
N TRP A 60 -7.71 10.99 6.58
CA TRP A 60 -6.89 12.15 6.26
C TRP A 60 -7.03 12.53 4.78
N TRP A 61 -6.90 11.57 3.87
CA TRP A 61 -7.07 11.80 2.44
C TRP A 61 -8.52 12.11 2.05
N ASP A 62 -9.51 11.55 2.73
CA ASP A 62 -10.92 11.88 2.52
C ASP A 62 -11.23 13.34 2.89
N THR A 63 -10.56 13.89 3.91
CA THR A 63 -10.62 15.32 4.26
C THR A 63 -10.06 16.18 3.12
N VAL A 64 -8.88 15.83 2.61
CA VAL A 64 -8.26 16.55 1.48
C VAL A 64 -9.13 16.45 0.21
N ALA A 65 -9.73 15.28 -0.06
CA ALA A 65 -10.60 15.09 -1.21
C ALA A 65 -11.87 15.97 -1.17
N LYS A 66 -12.35 16.36 0.01
CA LYS A 66 -13.45 17.30 0.20
C LYS A 66 -13.04 18.77 0.03
N GLY A 67 -11.74 19.02 -0.17
CA GLY A 67 -11.19 20.37 -0.27
C GLY A 67 -10.84 21.01 1.08
N GLU A 68 -10.93 20.26 2.17
CA GLU A 68 -10.55 20.67 3.51
C GLU A 68 -9.04 20.42 3.74
N ILE A 69 -8.46 21.12 4.71
CA ILE A 69 -7.04 20.95 5.09
C ILE A 69 -7.03 20.36 6.50
N PRO A 70 -6.45 19.16 6.71
CA PRO A 70 -6.27 18.62 8.06
C PRO A 70 -5.41 19.54 8.93
N ASP A 71 -5.72 19.63 10.22
CA ASP A 71 -5.09 20.59 11.16
C ASP A 71 -3.56 20.46 11.27
N ASP A 72 -3.02 19.26 11.04
CA ASP A 72 -1.60 18.92 11.10
C ASP A 72 -0.94 18.79 9.72
N ALA A 73 -1.67 19.18 8.66
CA ALA A 73 -1.19 18.98 7.30
C ALA A 73 -0.09 19.99 6.93
N PRO A 74 0.98 19.55 6.25
CA PRO A 74 1.83 20.44 5.51
C PRO A 74 1.05 21.12 4.37
N ALA A 75 1.67 22.01 3.64
CA ALA A 75 1.03 22.65 2.49
C ALA A 75 0.52 21.57 1.50
N ILE A 76 -0.79 21.57 1.23
CA ILE A 76 -1.42 20.62 0.30
C ILE A 76 -1.22 21.09 -1.14
N THR A 77 -0.49 20.33 -1.92
CA THR A 77 -0.19 20.60 -3.33
C THR A 77 -1.37 20.23 -4.26
N ALA A 78 -1.26 20.57 -5.52
CA ALA A 78 -2.20 20.12 -6.55
C ALA A 78 -2.15 18.59 -6.73
N ALA A 79 -0.94 18.00 -6.67
CA ALA A 79 -0.74 16.56 -6.78
C ALA A 79 -1.39 15.80 -5.60
N ASP A 80 -1.33 16.35 -4.38
CA ASP A 80 -2.00 15.77 -3.21
C ASP A 80 -3.52 15.77 -3.37
N ARG A 81 -4.10 16.86 -3.86
CA ARG A 81 -5.55 16.94 -4.11
C ARG A 81 -6.00 15.93 -5.16
N GLU A 82 -5.23 15.80 -6.23
CA GLU A 82 -5.48 14.82 -7.29
C GLU A 82 -5.40 13.39 -6.76
N PHE A 83 -4.40 13.09 -5.92
CA PHE A 83 -4.25 11.80 -5.28
C PHE A 83 -5.40 11.51 -4.32
N ALA A 84 -5.81 12.48 -3.52
CA ALA A 84 -6.96 12.36 -2.62
C ALA A 84 -8.25 11.99 -3.37
N VAL A 85 -8.52 12.66 -4.51
CA VAL A 85 -9.67 12.33 -5.38
C VAL A 85 -9.53 10.92 -5.97
N THR A 86 -8.34 10.53 -6.40
CA THR A 86 -8.08 9.17 -6.90
C THR A 86 -8.40 8.14 -5.81
N LEU A 87 -7.92 8.35 -4.59
CA LEU A 87 -8.19 7.46 -3.47
C LEU A 87 -9.67 7.40 -3.11
N SER A 88 -10.37 8.53 -3.05
CA SER A 88 -11.79 8.56 -2.67
C SER A 88 -12.67 7.74 -3.62
N ASN A 89 -12.29 7.66 -4.89
CA ASN A 89 -13.00 6.90 -5.92
C ASN A 89 -12.71 5.38 -5.91
N MET A 90 -11.72 4.92 -5.12
CA MET A 90 -11.40 3.50 -5.03
C MET A 90 -12.27 2.79 -4.00
N SER A 91 -12.71 1.56 -4.31
CA SER A 91 -13.31 0.67 -3.31
C SER A 91 -12.28 0.31 -2.24
N LYS A 92 -12.64 0.44 -0.95
CA LYS A 92 -11.78 0.03 0.17
C LYS A 92 -12.18 -1.36 0.64
N VAL A 93 -11.20 -2.25 0.74
CA VAL A 93 -11.33 -3.58 1.34
C VAL A 93 -10.46 -3.61 2.59
N VAL A 94 -11.06 -3.71 3.77
CA VAL A 94 -10.35 -3.58 5.04
C VAL A 94 -10.30 -4.90 5.79
N PHE A 95 -9.10 -5.33 6.17
CA PHE A 95 -8.92 -6.53 6.97
C PHE A 95 -9.10 -6.18 8.45
N SER A 96 -10.21 -6.64 9.03
CA SER A 96 -10.53 -6.36 10.43
C SER A 96 -11.52 -7.37 11.00
N ARG A 97 -11.34 -7.70 12.29
CA ARG A 97 -12.27 -8.50 13.07
C ARG A 97 -13.23 -7.66 13.90
N THR A 98 -13.01 -6.35 13.98
CA THR A 98 -13.74 -5.45 14.88
C THR A 98 -14.41 -4.29 14.17
N LEU A 99 -13.96 -3.96 12.96
CA LEU A 99 -14.54 -2.88 12.16
C LEU A 99 -15.83 -3.39 11.49
N SER A 100 -16.86 -2.55 11.46
CA SER A 100 -18.10 -2.85 10.74
C SER A 100 -18.04 -2.41 9.28
N PRO A 101 -18.72 -3.10 8.35
CA PRO A 101 -18.95 -2.59 7.00
C PRO A 101 -19.63 -1.22 7.03
N ALA A 102 -19.33 -0.38 6.05
CA ALA A 102 -19.98 0.91 5.85
C ALA A 102 -19.94 1.26 4.35
N ASP A 103 -20.63 2.33 3.95
CA ASP A 103 -20.61 2.80 2.57
C ASP A 103 -19.17 3.07 2.10
N GLY A 104 -18.85 2.55 0.92
CA GLY A 104 -17.51 2.63 0.33
C GLY A 104 -16.45 1.71 0.96
N ARG A 105 -16.83 0.88 1.97
CA ARG A 105 -15.91 -0.01 2.68
C ARG A 105 -16.47 -1.42 2.84
N VAL A 106 -15.74 -2.39 2.30
CA VAL A 106 -15.98 -3.83 2.54
C VAL A 106 -15.03 -4.29 3.64
N VAL A 107 -15.51 -5.08 4.60
CA VAL A 107 -14.68 -5.63 5.68
C VAL A 107 -14.52 -7.13 5.50
N ILE A 108 -13.27 -7.60 5.53
CA ILE A 108 -12.89 -9.01 5.54
C ILE A 108 -12.42 -9.37 6.95
N SER A 109 -13.14 -10.28 7.62
CA SER A 109 -12.88 -10.64 9.03
C SER A 109 -12.19 -11.99 9.24
N GLY A 110 -12.02 -12.79 8.21
CA GLY A 110 -11.33 -14.11 8.26
C GLY A 110 -10.96 -14.54 6.86
N ASP A 111 -10.19 -15.61 6.71
CA ASP A 111 -9.71 -16.15 5.43
C ASP A 111 -9.38 -15.06 4.39
N ILE A 112 -8.47 -14.16 4.77
CA ILE A 112 -8.10 -13.01 3.92
C ILE A 112 -7.58 -13.50 2.55
N ALA A 113 -6.79 -14.57 2.54
CA ALA A 113 -6.21 -15.10 1.31
C ALA A 113 -7.28 -15.61 0.34
N GLY A 114 -8.23 -16.42 0.81
CA GLY A 114 -9.32 -16.95 -0.01
C GLY A 114 -10.25 -15.85 -0.53
N GLN A 115 -10.56 -14.85 0.31
CA GLN A 115 -11.41 -13.74 -0.11
C GLN A 115 -10.71 -12.79 -1.10
N LEU A 116 -9.41 -12.53 -0.95
CA LEU A 116 -8.62 -11.81 -1.96
C LEU A 116 -8.51 -12.60 -3.27
N ALA A 117 -8.30 -13.91 -3.20
CA ALA A 117 -8.30 -14.78 -4.37
C ALA A 117 -9.65 -14.71 -5.10
N ALA A 118 -10.77 -14.80 -4.39
CA ALA A 118 -12.10 -14.65 -4.97
C ALA A 118 -12.29 -13.26 -5.63
N LEU A 119 -11.80 -12.19 -5.00
CA LEU A 119 -11.84 -10.84 -5.54
C LEU A 119 -11.00 -10.72 -6.82
N LYS A 120 -9.87 -11.43 -6.90
CA LYS A 120 -8.98 -11.48 -8.07
C LYS A 120 -9.68 -12.02 -9.33
N TYR A 121 -10.67 -12.91 -9.18
CA TYR A 121 -11.46 -13.47 -10.29
C TYR A 121 -12.64 -12.58 -10.71
N ARG A 122 -13.00 -11.54 -9.98
CA ARG A 122 -14.06 -10.61 -10.39
C ARG A 122 -13.57 -9.67 -11.49
N THR A 123 -14.52 -9.09 -12.24
CA THR A 123 -14.22 -8.02 -13.19
C THR A 123 -13.75 -6.77 -12.44
N GLY A 124 -12.76 -6.09 -12.97
CA GLY A 124 -12.19 -4.86 -12.40
C GLY A 124 -10.75 -4.63 -12.82
N LYS A 125 -10.16 -3.54 -12.31
CA LYS A 125 -8.76 -3.19 -12.51
C LYS A 125 -7.86 -3.89 -11.47
N THR A 126 -6.65 -3.39 -11.29
CA THR A 126 -5.70 -3.82 -10.27
C THR A 126 -6.27 -3.66 -8.86
N ILE A 127 -5.93 -4.57 -7.97
CA ILE A 127 -6.13 -4.48 -6.53
C ILE A 127 -4.79 -4.06 -5.92
N LEU A 128 -4.73 -2.89 -5.28
CA LEU A 128 -3.59 -2.51 -4.46
C LEU A 128 -3.74 -3.13 -3.07
N LEU A 129 -2.65 -3.64 -2.52
CA LEU A 129 -2.61 -4.26 -1.21
C LEU A 129 -1.58 -3.54 -0.34
N SER A 130 -2.03 -2.97 0.77
CA SER A 130 -1.15 -2.29 1.74
C SER A 130 -1.41 -2.83 3.14
N CYS A 131 -0.42 -3.52 3.71
CA CYS A 131 -0.54 -4.09 5.04
C CYS A 131 0.83 -4.33 5.67
N GLY A 132 0.86 -4.40 7.00
CA GLY A 132 2.08 -4.73 7.74
C GLY A 132 2.45 -6.22 7.64
N PRO A 133 3.65 -6.59 8.14
CA PRO A 133 4.24 -7.92 7.94
C PRO A 133 3.36 -9.06 8.45
N ALA A 134 2.71 -8.91 9.60
CA ALA A 134 1.84 -9.95 10.15
C ALA A 134 0.68 -10.36 9.23
N THR A 135 0.22 -9.45 8.37
CA THR A 135 -0.80 -9.74 7.36
C THR A 135 -0.16 -10.11 6.03
N LEU A 136 0.93 -9.43 5.66
CA LEU A 136 1.60 -9.66 4.38
C LEU A 136 2.22 -11.05 4.29
N ALA A 137 2.91 -11.51 5.33
CA ALA A 137 3.67 -12.75 5.30
C ALA A 137 2.82 -13.99 4.91
N PRO A 138 1.65 -14.27 5.52
CA PRO A 138 0.82 -15.39 5.08
C PRO A 138 0.25 -15.19 3.67
N LEU A 139 -0.05 -13.96 3.25
CA LEU A 139 -0.54 -13.68 1.89
C LEU A 139 0.56 -13.88 0.85
N ALA A 140 1.78 -13.42 1.14
CA ALA A 140 2.95 -13.58 0.29
C ALA A 140 3.35 -15.06 0.12
N SER A 141 3.09 -15.88 1.14
CA SER A 141 3.34 -17.32 1.11
C SER A 141 2.23 -18.11 0.41
N THR A 142 1.13 -17.45 -0.02
CA THR A 142 0.04 -18.09 -0.75
C THR A 142 0.36 -18.11 -2.26
N PRO A 143 0.55 -19.27 -2.88
CA PRO A 143 0.96 -19.36 -4.28
C PRO A 143 0.01 -18.64 -5.24
N GLY A 144 0.55 -17.79 -6.11
CA GLY A 144 -0.20 -17.10 -7.16
C GLY A 144 -1.17 -16.01 -6.66
N LEU A 145 -1.19 -15.70 -5.36
CA LEU A 145 -2.06 -14.66 -4.82
C LEU A 145 -1.54 -13.26 -5.18
N ILE A 146 -0.30 -12.96 -4.82
CA ILE A 146 0.36 -11.67 -5.11
C ILE A 146 1.09 -11.78 -6.45
N ASP A 147 0.88 -10.80 -7.34
CA ASP A 147 1.51 -10.75 -8.66
C ASP A 147 2.73 -9.83 -8.68
N GLU A 148 2.67 -8.70 -7.97
CA GLU A 148 3.72 -7.68 -8.00
C GLU A 148 3.91 -7.03 -6.63
N TYR A 149 5.10 -6.46 -6.47
CA TYR A 149 5.47 -5.54 -5.40
C TYR A 149 5.89 -4.20 -5.99
N LEU A 150 5.28 -3.12 -5.52
CA LEU A 150 5.69 -1.73 -5.74
C LEU A 150 6.15 -1.16 -4.41
N ILE A 151 7.45 -1.04 -4.23
CA ILE A 151 8.04 -0.59 -2.98
C ILE A 151 8.77 0.74 -3.19
N ALA A 152 8.34 1.76 -2.44
CA ALA A 152 9.08 3.01 -2.35
C ALA A 152 10.11 2.90 -1.23
N VAL A 153 11.39 2.96 -1.59
CA VAL A 153 12.51 2.91 -0.65
C VAL A 153 13.01 4.33 -0.41
N HIS A 154 12.81 4.83 0.79
CA HIS A 154 13.22 6.16 1.19
C HIS A 154 14.66 6.19 1.69
N PRO A 155 15.39 7.32 1.50
CA PRO A 155 16.80 7.49 1.88
C PRO A 155 16.96 7.70 3.38
N ALA A 156 16.42 6.79 4.17
CA ALA A 156 16.46 6.80 5.63
C ALA A 156 16.77 5.40 6.17
N ALA A 157 17.41 5.33 7.32
CA ALA A 157 17.58 4.10 8.09
C ALA A 157 17.21 4.41 9.54
N ILE A 158 16.26 3.67 10.09
CA ILE A 158 15.76 3.87 11.46
C ILE A 158 16.08 2.65 12.34
N SER A 159 16.31 2.91 13.63
CA SER A 159 16.84 1.90 14.56
C SER A 159 15.80 0.81 14.91
N ALA A 160 14.51 1.15 14.93
CA ALA A 160 13.44 0.26 15.38
C ALA A 160 12.19 0.39 14.53
N GLY A 161 11.30 -0.59 14.63
CA GLY A 161 10.05 -0.67 13.89
C GLY A 161 9.91 -1.98 13.11
N PRO A 162 8.72 -2.32 12.60
CA PRO A 162 8.48 -3.54 11.85
C PRO A 162 9.18 -3.50 10.48
N GLN A 163 9.68 -4.64 10.03
CA GLN A 163 10.23 -4.82 8.68
C GLN A 163 9.17 -5.40 7.76
N LEU A 164 9.20 -4.99 6.48
CA LEU A 164 8.14 -5.35 5.52
C LEU A 164 7.97 -6.86 5.34
N PHE A 165 9.08 -7.59 5.29
CA PHE A 165 9.10 -9.02 5.00
C PHE A 165 9.32 -9.91 6.24
N ASP A 166 9.10 -9.37 7.45
CA ASP A 166 9.15 -10.18 8.67
C ASP A 166 8.10 -11.30 8.65
N GLY A 167 8.51 -12.50 9.05
CA GLY A 167 7.62 -13.65 9.21
C GLY A 167 7.27 -14.39 7.93
N LEU A 168 7.96 -14.14 6.83
CA LEU A 168 7.80 -14.99 5.63
C LEU A 168 8.10 -16.45 5.97
N SER A 169 7.21 -17.36 5.55
CA SER A 169 7.39 -18.80 5.72
C SER A 169 8.02 -19.49 4.52
N THR A 170 8.10 -18.79 3.40
CA THR A 170 8.71 -19.26 2.14
C THR A 170 9.49 -18.13 1.48
N ASP A 171 10.55 -18.48 0.77
CA ASP A 171 11.32 -17.54 -0.01
C ASP A 171 10.48 -16.99 -1.18
N LEU A 172 10.66 -15.72 -1.49
CA LEU A 172 10.08 -15.08 -2.66
C LEU A 172 11.17 -14.85 -3.71
N THR A 173 10.98 -15.40 -4.89
CA THR A 173 11.79 -15.05 -6.05
C THR A 173 11.12 -13.92 -6.81
N LEU A 174 11.82 -12.81 -6.97
CA LEU A 174 11.31 -11.60 -7.57
C LEU A 174 12.14 -11.23 -8.81
N ARG A 175 11.47 -10.79 -9.86
CA ARG A 175 12.10 -10.24 -11.06
C ARG A 175 11.84 -8.73 -11.14
N LEU A 176 12.89 -7.94 -11.23
CA LEU A 176 12.79 -6.49 -11.36
C LEU A 176 12.11 -6.13 -12.69
N LEU A 177 11.06 -5.34 -12.62
CA LEU A 177 10.35 -4.78 -13.77
C LEU A 177 10.78 -3.32 -14.04
N GLN A 178 10.96 -2.54 -12.96
CA GLN A 178 11.27 -1.12 -13.03
C GLN A 178 12.00 -0.67 -11.76
N ALA A 179 12.96 0.21 -11.94
CA ALA A 179 13.53 1.03 -10.87
C ALA A 179 13.44 2.49 -11.31
N LYS A 180 12.81 3.34 -10.52
CA LYS A 180 12.76 4.79 -10.74
C LYS A 180 13.42 5.50 -9.58
N VAL A 181 14.35 6.40 -9.90
CA VAL A 181 15.03 7.27 -8.94
C VAL A 181 14.37 8.63 -9.00
N PHE A 182 14.17 9.24 -7.85
CA PHE A 182 13.64 10.59 -7.71
C PHE A 182 14.69 11.53 -7.13
N ASP A 183 14.61 12.82 -7.45
CA ASP A 183 15.60 13.82 -7.03
C ASP A 183 15.72 13.94 -5.50
N ALA A 184 14.63 13.69 -4.76
CA ALA A 184 14.65 13.64 -3.29
C ALA A 184 15.36 12.38 -2.72
N GLY A 185 15.86 11.49 -3.58
CA GLY A 185 16.60 10.28 -3.19
C GLY A 185 15.72 9.06 -2.93
N CYS A 186 14.41 9.17 -3.08
CA CYS A 186 13.51 8.02 -3.03
C CYS A 186 13.70 7.13 -4.26
N LEU A 187 13.62 5.81 -4.07
CA LEU A 187 13.61 4.81 -5.13
C LEU A 187 12.26 4.13 -5.16
N VAL A 188 11.61 4.08 -6.31
CA VAL A 188 10.44 3.20 -6.49
C VAL A 188 10.87 1.98 -7.28
N LEU A 189 10.74 0.82 -6.64
CA LEU A 189 11.09 -0.48 -7.19
C LEU A 189 9.82 -1.27 -7.47
N ARG A 190 9.72 -1.79 -8.68
CA ARG A 190 8.61 -2.65 -9.08
C ARG A 190 9.13 -4.02 -9.45
N TYR A 191 8.61 -5.05 -8.78
CA TYR A 191 8.98 -6.44 -9.00
C TYR A 191 7.76 -7.29 -9.31
N GLU A 192 7.91 -8.28 -10.16
CA GLU A 192 6.93 -9.36 -10.25
C GLU A 192 7.36 -10.58 -9.44
N VAL A 193 6.39 -11.33 -8.96
CA VAL A 193 6.61 -12.62 -8.30
C VAL A 193 6.85 -13.67 -9.38
N VAL A 194 7.99 -14.36 -9.29
CA VAL A 194 8.34 -15.47 -10.16
C VAL A 194 7.94 -16.77 -9.47
N SER A 195 6.97 -17.48 -10.04
CA SER A 195 6.64 -18.81 -9.52
C SER A 195 7.85 -19.74 -9.60
N PRO A 196 8.16 -20.50 -8.55
CA PRO A 196 9.18 -21.53 -8.65
C PRO A 196 8.81 -22.50 -9.80
N ARG A 197 9.82 -22.81 -10.60
CA ARG A 197 9.69 -23.82 -11.70
C ARG A 197 9.57 -25.21 -11.14
#